data_b67fc5cdcc43a03468edc51e7a827e03
#
_entry.id   b67fc5cdcc43a03468edc51e7a827e03
#
_cell.length_a   1.000
_cell.length_b   1.000
_cell.length_c   1.000
_cell.angle_alpha   90.00
_cell.angle_beta   90.00
_cell.angle_gamma   90.00
#
_symmetry.space_group_name_H-M   'P 1'
#
loop_
_entity.id
_entity.type
_entity.pdbx_description
1 polymer ?
#
loop_
_entity_poly.entity_id
_entity_poly.type
_entity_poly.pdbx_seq_one_letter_code
_entity_poly.pdbx_strand_id
1 'polypeptide(L)'
;MAPVVDVHSHLYLRSYIDLLKARERPPQIVEHADAERFVAFAAETKADTPGRPIDSSYWSVDAKLHYLDREGIDQAVISLGNPWLDPIEDDSAVAVARALNEEFAALEGATGGRLVGLGVLPQRDPETAAQVAEEIGASGTLYGVANGCLLCRRPLDDSDLDPVWAVLERTRLPFVVHPHYGIGGDVLGEPGYALALAFPFETTLALVRLLLGGVLERFPGLRIVAVHGGGALPYLAGRVDAFWETGALGNRKSRNPPSAGLAKLALDAVLYGPGPLRNAVDLVGASRVMFGTDHPFAVADAPGGMAAIDQVLDGEARSLVRGGAAVAYFGLPAVTAGSAAA
;
A
#
# COMPACT_ATOMS: atom_id res chain seq x y z
N MET A 1 13.76 2.67 23.15
CA MET A 1 13.28 3.54 22.05
C MET A 1 12.16 2.77 21.35
N ALA A 2 11.16 3.43 20.76
CA ALA A 2 10.21 2.76 19.90
C ALA A 2 10.97 2.16 18.68
N PRO A 3 10.54 1.00 18.14
CA PRO A 3 11.17 0.45 16.95
C PRO A 3 10.97 1.36 15.74
N VAL A 4 11.87 1.28 14.78
CA VAL A 4 11.71 1.88 13.46
C VAL A 4 10.98 0.87 12.58
N VAL A 5 9.80 1.24 12.07
CA VAL A 5 8.94 0.33 11.31
C VAL A 5 8.63 0.94 9.94
N ASP A 6 9.03 0.25 8.89
CA ASP A 6 8.68 0.58 7.51
C ASP A 6 7.31 -0.05 7.15
N VAL A 7 6.28 0.77 6.95
CA VAL A 7 4.93 0.26 6.60
C VAL A 7 4.67 0.21 5.10
N HIS A 8 5.62 0.66 4.29
CA HIS A 8 5.47 0.72 2.84
C HIS A 8 6.70 0.11 2.17
N SER A 9 6.70 -1.20 2.08
CA SER A 9 7.77 -1.96 1.46
C SER A 9 7.19 -3.16 0.71
N HIS A 10 7.79 -3.52 -0.40
CA HIS A 10 7.26 -4.54 -1.29
C HIS A 10 8.19 -5.74 -1.41
N LEU A 11 7.59 -6.90 -1.59
CA LEU A 11 8.30 -8.13 -1.97
C LEU A 11 7.46 -8.87 -3.02
N TYR A 12 8.07 -9.12 -4.18
CA TYR A 12 7.48 -9.97 -5.21
C TYR A 12 7.83 -11.41 -4.89
N LEU A 13 6.90 -12.13 -4.29
CA LEU A 13 7.08 -13.53 -3.97
C LEU A 13 7.47 -14.34 -5.22
N ARG A 14 8.23 -15.40 -5.02
CA ARG A 14 8.77 -16.18 -6.17
C ARG A 14 7.67 -16.74 -7.06
N SER A 15 6.62 -17.26 -6.47
CA SER A 15 5.43 -17.75 -7.19
C SER A 15 4.77 -16.65 -8.04
N TYR A 16 4.75 -15.42 -7.55
CA TYR A 16 4.21 -14.28 -8.30
C TYR A 16 5.13 -13.85 -9.45
N ILE A 17 6.44 -13.89 -9.27
CA ILE A 17 7.41 -13.65 -10.35
C ILE A 17 7.23 -14.67 -11.47
N ASP A 18 7.10 -15.96 -11.12
CA ASP A 18 6.89 -17.02 -12.10
C ASP A 18 5.56 -16.84 -12.87
N LEU A 19 4.53 -16.38 -12.18
CA LEU A 19 3.26 -16.01 -12.81
C LEU A 19 3.43 -14.87 -13.81
N LEU A 20 4.15 -13.80 -13.44
CA LEU A 20 4.40 -12.66 -14.34
C LEU A 20 5.28 -13.04 -15.54
N LYS A 21 6.21 -13.99 -15.37
CA LYS A 21 7.03 -14.54 -16.47
C LYS A 21 6.22 -15.37 -17.46
N ALA A 22 5.19 -16.05 -16.98
CA ALA A 22 4.32 -16.87 -17.84
C ALA A 22 3.36 -16.04 -18.72
N ARG A 23 3.29 -14.72 -18.51
CA ARG A 23 2.40 -13.83 -19.25
C ARG A 23 3.00 -13.38 -20.57
N GLU A 24 2.13 -13.28 -21.60
CA GLU A 24 2.52 -12.85 -22.96
C GLU A 24 2.30 -11.34 -23.20
N ARG A 25 1.70 -10.64 -22.23
CA ARG A 25 1.40 -9.21 -22.32
C ARG A 25 1.54 -8.52 -20.94
N PRO A 26 1.88 -7.23 -20.93
CA PRO A 26 1.99 -6.46 -19.70
C PRO A 26 0.70 -6.51 -18.83
N PRO A 27 0.86 -6.53 -17.51
CA PRO A 27 2.13 -6.57 -16.78
C PRO A 27 2.79 -7.95 -16.90
N GLN A 28 4.12 -7.96 -17.15
CA GLN A 28 4.90 -9.21 -17.35
C GLN A 28 6.36 -9.01 -16.96
N ILE A 29 7.08 -10.09 -16.75
CA ILE A 29 8.54 -10.07 -16.62
C ILE A 29 9.14 -10.70 -17.89
N VAL A 30 10.06 -9.99 -18.51
CA VAL A 30 10.76 -10.43 -19.72
C VAL A 30 12.27 -10.45 -19.50
N GLU A 31 12.98 -11.31 -20.25
CA GLU A 31 14.43 -11.26 -20.33
C GLU A 31 14.85 -10.32 -21.45
N HIS A 32 15.77 -9.41 -21.18
CA HIS A 32 16.36 -8.52 -22.16
C HIS A 32 17.80 -8.18 -21.79
N ALA A 33 18.75 -8.44 -22.70
CA ALA A 33 20.17 -8.18 -22.51
C ALA A 33 20.72 -8.77 -21.19
N ASP A 34 20.42 -10.03 -20.95
CA ASP A 34 20.83 -10.82 -19.76
C ASP A 34 20.32 -10.29 -18.41
N ALA A 35 19.26 -9.48 -18.42
CA ALA A 35 18.59 -8.96 -17.22
C ALA A 35 17.09 -9.24 -17.26
N GLU A 36 16.52 -9.62 -16.10
CA GLU A 36 15.08 -9.65 -15.91
C GLU A 36 14.52 -8.23 -15.81
N ARG A 37 13.43 -7.97 -16.51
CA ARG A 37 12.82 -6.65 -16.56
C ARG A 37 11.31 -6.73 -16.36
N PHE A 38 10.81 -5.90 -15.50
CA PHE A 38 9.38 -5.76 -15.27
C PHE A 38 8.79 -4.71 -16.22
N VAL A 39 7.88 -5.16 -17.06
CA VAL A 39 7.12 -4.35 -18.03
C VAL A 39 5.71 -4.18 -17.45
N ALA A 40 5.41 -3.03 -16.89
CA ALA A 40 4.12 -2.76 -16.27
C ALA A 40 3.05 -2.33 -17.29
N PHE A 41 3.46 -1.52 -18.28
CA PHE A 41 2.54 -0.87 -19.22
C PHE A 41 2.83 -1.29 -20.68
N ALA A 42 1.79 -1.32 -21.50
CA ALA A 42 1.94 -1.62 -22.93
C ALA A 42 2.87 -0.62 -23.67
N ALA A 43 2.94 0.62 -23.22
CA ALA A 43 3.85 1.62 -23.80
C ALA A 43 5.32 1.23 -23.62
N GLU A 44 5.68 0.58 -22.52
CA GLU A 44 7.06 0.17 -22.23
C GLU A 44 7.57 -0.94 -23.13
N THR A 45 6.68 -1.70 -23.81
CA THR A 45 7.09 -2.75 -24.76
C THR A 45 7.68 -2.19 -26.06
N LYS A 46 7.43 -0.91 -26.34
CA LYS A 46 7.89 -0.26 -27.58
C LYS A 46 9.24 0.45 -27.43
N ALA A 47 9.76 0.51 -26.21
CA ALA A 47 11.07 1.09 -25.97
C ALA A 47 12.18 0.14 -26.44
N ASP A 48 13.33 0.67 -26.85
CA ASP A 48 14.53 -0.12 -27.19
C ASP A 48 14.96 -1.00 -26.02
N THR A 49 14.69 -0.54 -24.79
CA THR A 49 14.88 -1.29 -23.55
C THR A 49 13.53 -1.35 -22.83
N PRO A 50 12.83 -2.49 -22.84
CA PRO A 50 11.51 -2.63 -22.27
C PRO A 50 11.54 -2.55 -20.75
N GLY A 51 10.61 -1.82 -20.16
CA GLY A 51 10.37 -1.79 -18.72
C GLY A 51 11.59 -1.42 -17.87
N ARG A 52 11.51 -1.75 -16.58
CA ARG A 52 12.57 -1.48 -15.58
C ARG A 52 13.30 -2.76 -15.18
N PRO A 53 14.62 -2.73 -14.91
CA PRO A 53 15.34 -3.89 -14.40
C PRO A 53 14.83 -4.25 -13.02
N ILE A 54 14.80 -5.55 -12.73
CA ILE A 54 14.52 -6.09 -11.42
C ILE A 54 15.67 -7.03 -11.03
N ASP A 55 16.00 -7.05 -9.75
CA ASP A 55 17.07 -7.85 -9.17
C ASP A 55 16.61 -8.51 -7.87
N SER A 56 17.52 -9.13 -7.12
CA SER A 56 17.22 -9.84 -5.89
C SER A 56 16.55 -8.97 -4.82
N SER A 57 16.67 -7.64 -4.87
CA SER A 57 15.98 -6.75 -3.93
C SER A 57 14.45 -6.83 -4.04
N TYR A 58 13.94 -7.27 -5.19
CA TYR A 58 12.50 -7.42 -5.43
C TYR A 58 11.92 -8.70 -4.81
N TRP A 59 12.70 -9.79 -4.67
CA TRP A 59 12.15 -11.08 -4.25
C TRP A 59 12.89 -11.79 -3.12
N SER A 60 14.12 -11.36 -2.78
CA SER A 60 14.93 -12.05 -1.78
C SER A 60 14.63 -11.54 -0.39
N VAL A 61 14.22 -12.43 0.50
CA VAL A 61 14.07 -12.15 1.93
C VAL A 61 15.38 -11.69 2.53
N ASP A 62 16.50 -12.36 2.20
CA ASP A 62 17.83 -11.98 2.70
C ASP A 62 18.24 -10.58 2.24
N ALA A 63 18.02 -10.25 0.95
CA ALA A 63 18.30 -8.91 0.43
C ALA A 63 17.45 -7.85 1.17
N LYS A 64 16.19 -8.16 1.47
CA LYS A 64 15.31 -7.28 2.25
C LYS A 64 15.82 -7.10 3.66
N LEU A 65 16.22 -8.16 4.35
CA LEU A 65 16.80 -8.07 5.70
C LEU A 65 18.10 -7.26 5.72
N HIS A 66 18.98 -7.46 4.75
CA HIS A 66 20.20 -6.63 4.60
C HIS A 66 19.89 -5.15 4.36
N TYR A 67 18.82 -4.86 3.57
CA TYR A 67 18.36 -3.48 3.40
C TYR A 67 17.91 -2.89 4.74
N LEU A 68 17.07 -3.59 5.51
CA LEU A 68 16.62 -3.12 6.83
C LEU A 68 17.79 -2.85 7.77
N ASP A 69 18.77 -3.76 7.81
CA ASP A 69 19.97 -3.62 8.66
C ASP A 69 20.79 -2.38 8.27
N ARG A 70 21.01 -2.17 6.98
CA ARG A 70 21.74 -1.03 6.45
C ARG A 70 21.07 0.30 6.76
N GLU A 71 19.74 0.36 6.66
CA GLU A 71 18.95 1.57 6.89
C GLU A 71 18.55 1.77 8.37
N GLY A 72 18.89 0.84 9.27
CA GLY A 72 18.53 0.92 10.68
C GLY A 72 17.02 0.75 10.92
N ILE A 73 16.35 -0.08 10.11
CA ILE A 73 14.94 -0.40 10.23
C ILE A 73 14.78 -1.71 11.00
N ASP A 74 14.01 -1.69 12.08
CA ASP A 74 13.83 -2.87 12.93
C ASP A 74 12.84 -3.87 12.33
N GLN A 75 11.79 -3.40 11.68
CA GLN A 75 10.69 -4.23 11.16
C GLN A 75 10.09 -3.60 9.90
N ALA A 76 9.62 -4.42 8.97
CA ALA A 76 8.88 -3.98 7.81
C ALA A 76 7.56 -4.73 7.61
N VAL A 77 6.52 -3.97 7.26
CA VAL A 77 5.24 -4.49 6.80
C VAL A 77 5.32 -4.64 5.29
N ILE A 78 5.26 -5.88 4.83
CA ILE A 78 5.51 -6.25 3.44
C ILE A 78 4.20 -6.46 2.70
N SER A 79 4.04 -5.78 1.57
CA SER A 79 2.95 -6.02 0.64
C SER A 79 3.47 -6.56 -0.70
N LEU A 80 2.58 -7.22 -1.44
CA LEU A 80 2.82 -7.45 -2.85
C LEU A 80 2.96 -6.08 -3.54
N GLY A 81 3.84 -5.97 -4.53
CA GLY A 81 3.88 -4.80 -5.39
C GLY A 81 2.79 -4.84 -6.47
N ASN A 82 2.46 -3.67 -7.05
CA ASN A 82 1.60 -3.63 -8.22
C ASN A 82 2.20 -4.52 -9.35
N PRO A 83 1.37 -5.18 -10.16
CA PRO A 83 -0.05 -4.92 -10.42
C PRO A 83 -1.02 -5.75 -9.55
N TRP A 84 -0.66 -6.21 -8.40
CA TRP A 84 -1.51 -7.02 -7.51
C TRP A 84 -2.00 -8.29 -8.21
N LEU A 85 -3.24 -8.70 -7.99
CA LEU A 85 -3.88 -9.82 -8.68
C LEU A 85 -4.81 -9.38 -9.84
N ASP A 86 -4.78 -8.11 -10.23
CA ASP A 86 -5.62 -7.58 -11.30
C ASP A 86 -5.46 -8.30 -12.65
N PRO A 87 -4.25 -8.80 -12.99
CA PRO A 87 -4.09 -9.56 -14.23
C PRO A 87 -4.73 -10.95 -14.24
N ILE A 88 -5.19 -11.45 -13.09
CA ILE A 88 -5.76 -12.78 -12.93
C ILE A 88 -7.27 -12.65 -12.80
N GLU A 89 -7.96 -12.92 -13.89
CA GLU A 89 -9.42 -12.67 -14.01
C GLU A 89 -10.25 -13.95 -13.98
N ASP A 90 -9.59 -15.11 -14.05
CA ASP A 90 -10.21 -16.41 -14.13
C ASP A 90 -10.43 -17.06 -12.75
N ASP A 91 -10.92 -18.30 -12.79
CA ASP A 91 -11.21 -19.09 -11.58
C ASP A 91 -9.97 -19.39 -10.73
N SER A 92 -8.74 -19.18 -11.27
CA SER A 92 -7.50 -19.37 -10.52
C SER A 92 -7.21 -18.25 -9.53
N ALA A 93 -7.84 -17.07 -9.67
CA ALA A 93 -7.57 -15.89 -8.84
C ALA A 93 -7.63 -16.16 -7.34
N VAL A 94 -8.61 -16.96 -6.89
CA VAL A 94 -8.76 -17.31 -5.47
C VAL A 94 -7.64 -18.23 -5.00
N ALA A 95 -7.29 -19.24 -5.79
CA ALA A 95 -6.20 -20.17 -5.45
C ALA A 95 -4.85 -19.46 -5.41
N VAL A 96 -4.60 -18.55 -6.35
CA VAL A 96 -3.38 -17.73 -6.38
C VAL A 96 -3.33 -16.79 -5.17
N ALA A 97 -4.44 -16.12 -4.83
CA ALA A 97 -4.49 -15.27 -3.64
C ALA A 97 -4.16 -16.04 -2.35
N ARG A 98 -4.75 -17.22 -2.18
CA ARG A 98 -4.47 -18.08 -1.01
C ARG A 98 -3.01 -18.53 -0.95
N ALA A 99 -2.44 -18.98 -2.07
CA ALA A 99 -1.04 -19.39 -2.12
C ALA A 99 -0.09 -18.23 -1.75
N LEU A 100 -0.30 -17.03 -2.28
CA LEU A 100 0.48 -15.85 -1.92
C LEU A 100 0.29 -15.46 -0.45
N ASN A 101 -0.92 -15.57 0.07
CA ASN A 101 -1.20 -15.29 1.49
C ASN A 101 -0.49 -16.27 2.42
N GLU A 102 -0.37 -17.54 2.04
CA GLU A 102 0.43 -18.54 2.78
C GLU A 102 1.92 -18.17 2.78
N GLU A 103 2.47 -17.75 1.63
CA GLU A 103 3.87 -17.30 1.53
C GLU A 103 4.12 -16.03 2.37
N PHE A 104 3.22 -15.04 2.33
CA PHE A 104 3.33 -13.83 3.16
C PHE A 104 3.19 -14.13 4.66
N ALA A 105 2.29 -15.04 5.04
CA ALA A 105 2.10 -15.46 6.42
C ALA A 105 3.35 -16.14 7.01
N ALA A 106 4.13 -16.82 6.19
CA ALA A 106 5.36 -17.48 6.60
C ALA A 106 6.51 -16.52 6.93
N LEU A 107 6.46 -15.27 6.45
CA LEU A 107 7.55 -14.30 6.63
C LEU A 107 7.85 -14.01 8.09
N GLU A 108 6.83 -13.85 8.94
CA GLU A 108 6.99 -13.57 10.36
C GLU A 108 7.85 -14.63 11.05
N GLY A 109 7.47 -15.90 10.92
CA GLY A 109 8.20 -17.00 11.53
C GLY A 109 9.61 -17.19 10.96
N ALA A 110 9.77 -17.01 9.63
CA ALA A 110 11.06 -17.17 8.96
C ALA A 110 12.06 -16.06 9.30
N THR A 111 11.59 -14.89 9.76
CA THR A 111 12.45 -13.71 9.99
C THR A 111 12.44 -13.22 11.44
N GLY A 112 11.87 -14.02 12.37
CA GLY A 112 11.75 -13.62 13.78
C GLY A 112 10.92 -12.32 13.96
N GLY A 113 9.93 -12.10 13.11
CA GLY A 113 9.07 -10.92 13.14
C GLY A 113 9.65 -9.67 12.48
N ARG A 114 10.83 -9.75 11.86
CA ARG A 114 11.43 -8.62 11.14
C ARG A 114 10.65 -8.24 9.88
N LEU A 115 10.08 -9.23 9.18
CA LEU A 115 9.17 -9.03 8.07
C LEU A 115 7.81 -9.62 8.43
N VAL A 116 6.76 -8.84 8.27
CA VAL A 116 5.37 -9.26 8.47
C VAL A 116 4.56 -8.98 7.20
N GLY A 117 3.69 -9.91 6.81
CA GLY A 117 2.99 -9.85 5.54
C GLY A 117 1.64 -9.14 5.63
N LEU A 118 1.27 -8.46 4.55
CA LEU A 118 -0.10 -8.08 4.24
C LEU A 118 -0.69 -9.09 3.25
N GLY A 119 -1.94 -9.46 3.46
CA GLY A 119 -2.66 -10.34 2.54
C GLY A 119 -3.07 -9.62 1.26
N VAL A 120 -3.33 -10.41 0.22
CA VAL A 120 -3.88 -9.97 -1.05
C VAL A 120 -5.27 -10.56 -1.27
N LEU A 121 -6.14 -9.80 -1.94
CA LEU A 121 -7.50 -10.23 -2.27
C LEU A 121 -7.62 -10.61 -3.74
N PRO A 122 -8.39 -11.65 -4.08
CA PRO A 122 -8.71 -11.94 -5.47
C PRO A 122 -9.53 -10.81 -6.09
N GLN A 123 -9.31 -10.53 -7.37
CA GLN A 123 -9.98 -9.44 -8.10
C GLN A 123 -11.20 -9.91 -8.91
N ARG A 124 -11.68 -11.14 -8.67
CA ARG A 124 -12.79 -11.75 -9.40
C ARG A 124 -14.12 -11.09 -9.10
N ASP A 125 -14.54 -11.12 -7.84
CA ASP A 125 -15.80 -10.56 -7.37
C ASP A 125 -15.72 -10.24 -5.86
N PRO A 126 -16.61 -9.35 -5.34
CA PRO A 126 -16.62 -8.94 -3.94
C PRO A 126 -16.88 -10.07 -2.93
N GLU A 127 -17.66 -11.08 -3.31
CA GLU A 127 -18.01 -12.19 -2.40
C GLU A 127 -16.77 -13.06 -2.13
N THR A 128 -16.06 -13.46 -3.18
CA THR A 128 -14.81 -14.21 -3.04
C THR A 128 -13.71 -13.38 -2.36
N ALA A 129 -13.65 -12.07 -2.61
CA ALA A 129 -12.73 -11.17 -1.91
C ALA A 129 -13.06 -11.10 -0.40
N ALA A 130 -14.33 -11.04 -0.03
CA ALA A 130 -14.75 -11.07 1.37
C ALA A 130 -14.43 -12.41 2.07
N GLN A 131 -14.60 -13.54 1.38
CA GLN A 131 -14.22 -14.85 1.92
C GLN A 131 -12.71 -14.93 2.20
N VAL A 132 -11.87 -14.49 1.26
CA VAL A 132 -10.41 -14.48 1.47
C VAL A 132 -10.01 -13.48 2.56
N ALA A 133 -10.67 -12.32 2.66
CA ALA A 133 -10.45 -11.39 3.76
C ALA A 133 -10.76 -12.02 5.14
N GLU A 134 -11.81 -12.85 5.22
CA GLU A 134 -12.14 -13.62 6.42
C GLU A 134 -11.03 -14.62 6.79
N GLU A 135 -10.51 -15.35 5.80
CA GLU A 135 -9.40 -16.29 5.97
C GLU A 135 -8.13 -15.57 6.46
N ILE A 136 -7.82 -14.39 5.89
CA ILE A 136 -6.72 -13.53 6.35
C ILE A 136 -6.92 -13.13 7.82
N GLY A 137 -8.12 -12.68 8.18
CA GLY A 137 -8.44 -12.30 9.56
C GLY A 137 -8.33 -13.45 10.57
N ALA A 138 -8.62 -14.67 10.13
CA ALA A 138 -8.52 -15.87 10.96
C ALA A 138 -7.09 -16.40 11.08
N SER A 139 -6.17 -16.04 10.19
CA SER A 139 -4.80 -16.58 10.15
C SER A 139 -3.95 -16.17 11.37
N GLY A 140 -4.15 -14.94 11.86
CA GLY A 140 -3.35 -14.37 12.94
C GLY A 140 -1.89 -14.05 12.59
N THR A 141 -1.49 -14.25 11.33
CA THR A 141 -0.11 -14.06 10.82
C THR A 141 -0.03 -13.08 9.67
N LEU A 142 -1.18 -12.53 9.25
CA LEU A 142 -1.27 -11.44 8.29
C LEU A 142 -1.84 -10.20 8.99
N TYR A 143 -1.18 -9.08 8.80
CA TYR A 143 -1.40 -7.88 9.62
C TYR A 143 -2.27 -6.82 8.94
N GLY A 144 -2.89 -7.15 7.84
CA GLY A 144 -3.77 -6.30 7.06
C GLY A 144 -3.91 -6.84 5.64
N VAL A 145 -4.50 -6.04 4.78
CA VAL A 145 -4.68 -6.32 3.35
C VAL A 145 -4.13 -5.14 2.56
N ALA A 146 -3.38 -5.40 1.50
CA ALA A 146 -2.96 -4.37 0.55
C ALA A 146 -3.62 -4.59 -0.81
N ASN A 147 -4.13 -3.52 -1.41
CA ASN A 147 -4.82 -3.59 -2.70
C ASN A 147 -4.71 -2.27 -3.47
N GLY A 148 -5.02 -2.34 -4.76
CA GLY A 148 -5.11 -1.17 -5.64
C GLY A 148 -6.24 -0.19 -5.27
N CYS A 149 -6.31 0.91 -6.01
CA CYS A 149 -7.37 1.91 -5.87
C CYS A 149 -8.74 1.45 -6.42
N LEU A 150 -8.77 0.29 -7.06
CA LEU A 150 -9.97 -0.47 -7.39
C LEU A 150 -9.90 -1.82 -6.71
N LEU A 151 -11.03 -2.37 -6.30
CA LEU A 151 -11.16 -3.74 -5.82
C LEU A 151 -12.23 -4.44 -6.66
N CYS A 152 -11.92 -5.61 -7.21
CA CYS A 152 -12.77 -6.31 -8.15
C CYS A 152 -13.21 -5.40 -9.31
N ARG A 153 -12.30 -4.55 -9.82
CA ARG A 153 -12.54 -3.53 -10.85
C ARG A 153 -13.59 -2.47 -10.49
N ARG A 154 -13.97 -2.40 -9.22
CA ARG A 154 -14.94 -1.44 -8.69
C ARG A 154 -14.23 -0.34 -7.93
N PRO A 155 -14.71 0.90 -8.02
CA PRO A 155 -14.23 1.94 -7.13
C PRO A 155 -14.55 1.61 -5.69
N LEU A 156 -13.71 2.05 -4.75
CA LEU A 156 -13.77 1.67 -3.33
C LEU A 156 -15.06 2.14 -2.61
N ASP A 157 -15.84 3.03 -3.22
CA ASP A 157 -17.16 3.48 -2.72
C ASP A 157 -18.36 2.68 -3.26
N ASP A 158 -18.10 1.69 -4.12
CA ASP A 158 -19.18 0.82 -4.64
C ASP A 158 -19.78 -0.02 -3.52
N SER A 159 -21.11 -0.01 -3.42
CA SER A 159 -21.83 -0.75 -2.36
C SER A 159 -21.72 -2.27 -2.48
N ASP A 160 -21.38 -2.80 -3.65
CA ASP A 160 -21.12 -4.23 -3.79
C ASP A 160 -19.85 -4.69 -3.02
N LEU A 161 -18.97 -3.74 -2.65
CA LEU A 161 -17.82 -3.99 -1.78
C LEU A 161 -18.15 -4.00 -0.28
N ASP A 162 -19.38 -3.64 0.11
CA ASP A 162 -19.79 -3.61 1.53
C ASP A 162 -19.52 -4.93 2.29
N PRO A 163 -19.67 -6.14 1.68
CA PRO A 163 -19.27 -7.37 2.34
C PRO A 163 -17.78 -7.44 2.72
N VAL A 164 -16.88 -6.90 1.88
CA VAL A 164 -15.45 -6.83 2.17
C VAL A 164 -15.18 -5.85 3.33
N TRP A 165 -15.82 -4.67 3.28
CA TRP A 165 -15.66 -3.67 4.33
C TRP A 165 -16.18 -4.17 5.68
N ALA A 166 -17.29 -4.91 5.72
CA ALA A 166 -17.83 -5.51 6.93
C ALA A 166 -16.86 -6.52 7.56
N VAL A 167 -16.20 -7.34 6.74
CA VAL A 167 -15.18 -8.29 7.22
C VAL A 167 -13.98 -7.55 7.79
N LEU A 168 -13.41 -6.59 7.05
CA LEU A 168 -12.22 -5.84 7.47
C LEU A 168 -12.49 -5.02 8.74
N GLU A 169 -13.68 -4.43 8.88
CA GLU A 169 -14.10 -3.74 10.10
C GLU A 169 -14.15 -4.69 11.30
N ARG A 170 -14.83 -5.83 11.16
CA ARG A 170 -15.02 -6.82 12.22
C ARG A 170 -13.71 -7.47 12.66
N THR A 171 -12.85 -7.82 11.72
CA THR A 171 -11.52 -8.40 11.98
C THR A 171 -10.48 -7.36 12.38
N ARG A 172 -10.80 -6.05 12.23
CA ARG A 172 -9.92 -4.92 12.50
C ARG A 172 -8.63 -4.93 11.65
N LEU A 173 -8.66 -5.62 10.51
CA LEU A 173 -7.54 -5.62 9.56
C LEU A 173 -7.44 -4.27 8.86
N PRO A 174 -6.28 -3.61 8.87
CA PRO A 174 -6.03 -2.43 8.05
C PRO A 174 -6.11 -2.78 6.56
N PHE A 175 -6.74 -1.89 5.78
CA PHE A 175 -6.73 -1.93 4.33
C PHE A 175 -5.79 -0.85 3.79
N VAL A 176 -4.70 -1.26 3.17
CA VAL A 176 -3.69 -0.38 2.57
C VAL A 176 -4.08 -0.11 1.12
N VAL A 177 -4.37 1.16 0.83
CA VAL A 177 -4.74 1.63 -0.51
C VAL A 177 -3.48 2.09 -1.24
N HIS A 178 -3.11 1.40 -2.31
CA HIS A 178 -1.92 1.70 -3.10
C HIS A 178 -2.30 1.90 -4.58
N PRO A 179 -1.79 2.95 -5.25
CA PRO A 179 -2.06 3.17 -6.67
C PRO A 179 -1.41 2.08 -7.52
N HIS A 180 -1.95 1.87 -8.76
CA HIS A 180 -1.36 0.86 -9.59
C HIS A 180 -1.24 1.18 -11.09
N TYR A 181 -2.17 1.85 -11.72
CA TYR A 181 -2.03 2.18 -13.14
C TYR A 181 -1.98 3.68 -13.44
N GLY A 182 -2.33 4.49 -12.45
CA GLY A 182 -2.36 5.95 -12.59
C GLY A 182 -3.52 6.46 -13.43
N ILE A 183 -4.04 7.64 -13.04
CA ILE A 183 -5.09 8.33 -13.79
C ILE A 183 -4.47 9.04 -14.99
N GLY A 184 -5.09 8.91 -16.18
CA GLY A 184 -4.69 9.63 -17.38
C GLY A 184 -3.41 9.10 -18.02
N GLY A 185 -3.07 7.83 -17.80
CA GLY A 185 -1.86 7.21 -18.34
C GLY A 185 -1.66 7.44 -19.85
N ASP A 186 -2.74 7.41 -20.64
CA ASP A 186 -2.70 7.66 -22.08
C ASP A 186 -2.34 9.11 -22.44
N VAL A 187 -2.64 10.06 -21.55
CA VAL A 187 -2.39 11.50 -21.75
C VAL A 187 -0.99 11.90 -21.31
N LEU A 188 -0.44 11.19 -20.33
CA LEU A 188 0.85 11.54 -19.72
C LEU A 188 2.07 11.15 -20.58
N GLY A 189 1.88 10.26 -21.55
CA GLY A 189 2.92 9.88 -22.53
C GLY A 189 4.03 9.02 -21.95
N GLU A 190 4.90 9.57 -21.13
CA GLU A 190 6.05 8.90 -20.58
C GLU A 190 5.72 8.14 -19.29
N PRO A 191 6.16 6.87 -19.11
CA PRO A 191 5.91 6.09 -17.89
C PRO A 191 6.33 6.78 -16.58
N GLY A 192 7.40 7.59 -16.62
CA GLY A 192 7.86 8.35 -15.45
C GLY A 192 6.83 9.35 -14.93
N TYR A 193 6.04 9.96 -15.78
CA TYR A 193 4.95 10.85 -15.34
C TYR A 193 3.81 10.08 -14.68
N ALA A 194 3.53 8.84 -15.14
CA ALA A 194 2.54 8.00 -14.51
C ALA A 194 2.94 7.68 -13.06
N LEU A 195 4.18 7.28 -12.83
CA LEU A 195 4.69 6.97 -11.49
C LEU A 195 4.74 8.22 -10.59
N ALA A 196 5.29 9.33 -11.11
CA ALA A 196 5.51 10.53 -10.30
C ALA A 196 4.22 11.32 -9.99
N LEU A 197 3.26 11.35 -10.92
CA LEU A 197 2.08 12.22 -10.81
C LEU A 197 0.78 11.43 -10.80
N ALA A 198 0.57 10.51 -11.76
CA ALA A 198 -0.72 9.86 -11.89
C ALA A 198 -1.03 8.93 -10.71
N PHE A 199 -0.04 8.26 -10.13
CA PHE A 199 -0.22 7.42 -8.95
C PHE A 199 -0.74 8.20 -7.73
N PRO A 200 -0.12 9.32 -7.30
CA PRO A 200 -0.71 10.16 -6.25
C PRO A 200 -2.11 10.67 -6.56
N PHE A 201 -2.42 11.01 -7.81
CA PHE A 201 -3.77 11.43 -8.18
C PHE A 201 -4.78 10.28 -8.20
N GLU A 202 -4.37 9.06 -8.55
CA GLU A 202 -5.22 7.87 -8.44
C GLU A 202 -5.59 7.60 -6.99
N THR A 203 -4.62 7.60 -6.07
CA THR A 203 -4.86 7.51 -4.62
C THR A 203 -5.81 8.61 -4.16
N THR A 204 -5.57 9.86 -4.57
CA THR A 204 -6.44 10.99 -4.23
C THR A 204 -7.89 10.75 -4.62
N LEU A 205 -8.13 10.31 -5.87
CA LEU A 205 -9.49 10.05 -6.35
C LEU A 205 -10.14 8.90 -5.60
N ALA A 206 -9.41 7.80 -5.35
CA ALA A 206 -9.92 6.65 -4.62
C ALA A 206 -10.35 7.04 -3.19
N LEU A 207 -9.55 7.82 -2.49
CA LEU A 207 -9.85 8.31 -1.15
C LEU A 207 -11.03 9.29 -1.13
N VAL A 208 -11.07 10.25 -2.06
CA VAL A 208 -12.20 11.19 -2.20
C VAL A 208 -13.50 10.41 -2.44
N ARG A 209 -13.49 9.42 -3.32
CA ARG A 209 -14.67 8.56 -3.56
C ARG A 209 -15.07 7.79 -2.32
N LEU A 210 -14.13 7.16 -1.62
CA LEU A 210 -14.39 6.42 -0.38
C LEU A 210 -15.03 7.32 0.69
N LEU A 211 -14.55 8.55 0.85
CA LEU A 211 -15.09 9.53 1.80
C LEU A 211 -16.48 10.01 1.37
N LEU A 212 -16.64 10.48 0.13
CA LEU A 212 -17.91 10.97 -0.42
C LEU A 212 -18.97 9.87 -0.55
N GLY A 213 -18.54 8.63 -0.82
CA GLY A 213 -19.38 7.45 -0.83
C GLY A 213 -19.90 7.04 0.54
N GLY A 214 -19.42 7.69 1.63
CA GLY A 214 -19.85 7.46 3.00
C GLY A 214 -19.42 6.09 3.53
N VAL A 215 -18.34 5.48 3.00
CA VAL A 215 -17.86 4.15 3.43
C VAL A 215 -17.47 4.20 4.91
N LEU A 216 -16.69 5.21 5.34
CA LEU A 216 -16.29 5.37 6.74
C LEU A 216 -17.43 5.80 7.68
N GLU A 217 -18.59 6.12 7.15
CA GLU A 217 -19.82 6.36 7.94
C GLU A 217 -20.62 5.07 8.11
N ARG A 218 -20.63 4.20 7.07
CA ARG A 218 -21.26 2.87 7.15
C ARG A 218 -20.42 1.90 7.96
N PHE A 219 -19.09 2.03 7.85
CA PHE A 219 -18.10 1.19 8.54
C PHE A 219 -17.16 2.05 9.38
N PRO A 220 -17.62 2.58 10.54
CA PRO A 220 -16.85 3.55 11.32
C PRO A 220 -15.60 2.97 11.98
N GLY A 221 -15.52 1.65 12.13
CA GLY A 221 -14.36 0.92 12.63
C GLY A 221 -13.36 0.50 11.57
N LEU A 222 -13.67 0.73 10.28
CA LEU A 222 -12.80 0.38 9.17
C LEU A 222 -11.48 1.18 9.23
N ARG A 223 -10.37 0.49 9.03
CA ARG A 223 -9.01 1.03 9.18
C ARG A 223 -8.36 1.14 7.81
N ILE A 224 -8.22 2.35 7.29
CA ILE A 224 -7.62 2.63 5.98
C ILE A 224 -6.24 3.26 6.16
N VAL A 225 -5.26 2.71 5.47
CA VAL A 225 -3.93 3.31 5.30
C VAL A 225 -3.80 3.76 3.86
N ALA A 226 -3.53 5.04 3.66
CA ALA A 226 -3.30 5.60 2.34
C ALA A 226 -1.82 5.86 2.13
N VAL A 227 -1.24 5.25 1.10
CA VAL A 227 0.18 5.40 0.81
C VAL A 227 0.49 6.72 0.12
N HIS A 228 1.77 7.07 0.03
CA HIS A 228 2.28 8.33 -0.52
C HIS A 228 1.61 9.54 0.14
N GLY A 229 1.44 9.47 1.49
CA GLY A 229 0.80 10.52 2.27
C GLY A 229 -0.65 10.82 1.89
N GLY A 230 -1.35 9.86 1.26
CA GLY A 230 -2.71 10.07 0.76
C GLY A 230 -2.76 10.85 -0.55
N GLY A 231 -1.66 10.88 -1.31
CA GLY A 231 -1.55 11.59 -2.59
C GLY A 231 -1.67 13.10 -2.43
N ALA A 232 -2.49 13.74 -3.25
CA ALA A 232 -2.76 15.17 -3.18
C ALA A 232 -3.97 15.53 -2.26
N LEU A 233 -4.63 14.54 -1.64
CA LEU A 233 -5.83 14.78 -0.85
C LEU A 233 -5.57 15.72 0.34
N PRO A 234 -4.46 15.62 1.11
CA PRO A 234 -4.18 16.57 2.17
C PRO A 234 -4.16 18.03 1.72
N TYR A 235 -3.65 18.30 0.52
CA TYR A 235 -3.63 19.63 -0.08
C TYR A 235 -5.01 20.05 -0.59
N LEU A 236 -5.82 19.13 -1.12
CA LEU A 236 -7.09 19.40 -1.77
C LEU A 236 -8.30 19.34 -0.82
N ALA A 237 -8.14 18.93 0.43
CA ALA A 237 -9.23 18.65 1.35
C ALA A 237 -10.25 19.80 1.46
N GLY A 238 -9.79 21.04 1.68
CA GLY A 238 -10.67 22.20 1.75
C GLY A 238 -11.40 22.50 0.45
N ARG A 239 -10.78 22.22 -0.72
CA ARG A 239 -11.46 22.36 -2.01
C ARG A 239 -12.57 21.31 -2.17
N VAL A 240 -12.31 20.07 -1.76
CA VAL A 240 -13.30 18.98 -1.83
C VAL A 240 -14.49 19.30 -0.91
N ASP A 241 -14.26 19.83 0.29
CA ASP A 241 -15.31 20.27 1.21
C ASP A 241 -16.16 21.39 0.62
N ALA A 242 -15.54 22.41 0.04
CA ALA A 242 -16.27 23.51 -0.60
C ALA A 242 -17.20 23.00 -1.72
N PHE A 243 -16.74 22.06 -2.54
CA PHE A 243 -17.60 21.44 -3.55
C PHE A 243 -18.69 20.54 -2.94
N TRP A 244 -18.39 19.86 -1.84
CA TRP A 244 -19.36 19.07 -1.10
C TRP A 244 -20.50 19.96 -0.57
N GLU A 245 -20.20 21.12 0.01
CA GLU A 245 -21.17 22.10 0.53
C GLU A 245 -22.11 22.62 -0.55
N THR A 246 -21.60 22.87 -1.76
CA THR A 246 -22.42 23.34 -2.89
C THR A 246 -23.35 22.27 -3.48
N GLY A 247 -23.16 21.00 -3.12
CA GLY A 247 -23.87 19.87 -3.75
C GLY A 247 -23.40 19.57 -5.18
N ALA A 248 -22.34 20.20 -5.67
CA ALA A 248 -21.85 20.03 -7.05
C ALA A 248 -21.15 18.68 -7.29
N LEU A 249 -20.85 17.91 -6.25
CA LEU A 249 -20.21 16.58 -6.36
C LEU A 249 -21.19 15.42 -6.64
N GLY A 250 -22.39 15.71 -7.08
CA GLY A 250 -23.35 14.69 -7.55
C GLY A 250 -23.83 13.75 -6.44
N ASN A 251 -23.75 12.43 -6.68
CA ASN A 251 -24.29 11.39 -5.81
C ASN A 251 -23.47 11.16 -4.52
N ARG A 252 -23.23 12.21 -3.74
CA ARG A 252 -22.60 12.05 -2.42
C ARG A 252 -23.52 11.27 -1.48
N LYS A 253 -22.96 10.28 -0.80
CA LYS A 253 -23.66 9.51 0.25
C LYS A 253 -23.21 9.93 1.66
N SER A 254 -22.08 10.67 1.75
CA SER A 254 -21.58 11.17 3.03
C SER A 254 -22.46 12.24 3.63
N ARG A 255 -22.65 12.18 4.95
CA ARG A 255 -23.41 13.16 5.75
C ARG A 255 -22.53 14.31 6.21
N ASN A 256 -21.23 14.07 6.28
CA ASN A 256 -20.22 15.01 6.75
C ASN A 256 -19.28 15.41 5.61
N PRO A 257 -18.63 16.58 5.71
CA PRO A 257 -17.59 16.97 4.76
C PRO A 257 -16.47 15.92 4.70
N PRO A 258 -15.86 15.69 3.54
CA PRO A 258 -14.78 14.70 3.38
C PRO A 258 -13.61 14.87 4.34
N SER A 259 -13.25 16.10 4.71
CA SER A 259 -12.19 16.37 5.69
C SER A 259 -12.44 15.72 7.06
N ALA A 260 -13.70 15.61 7.49
CA ALA A 260 -14.05 14.93 8.74
C ALA A 260 -13.73 13.41 8.70
N GLY A 261 -13.82 12.81 7.51
CA GLY A 261 -13.41 11.42 7.29
C GLY A 261 -11.90 11.26 7.13
N LEU A 262 -11.23 12.26 6.55
CA LEU A 262 -9.79 12.25 6.33
C LEU A 262 -9.01 12.09 7.65
N ALA A 263 -9.43 12.74 8.72
CA ALA A 263 -8.84 12.58 10.05
C ALA A 263 -8.91 11.15 10.62
N LYS A 264 -9.71 10.26 10.01
CA LYS A 264 -9.80 8.83 10.39
C LYS A 264 -8.82 7.96 9.62
N LEU A 265 -8.26 8.45 8.52
CA LEU A 265 -7.27 7.72 7.73
C LEU A 265 -5.93 7.68 8.46
N ALA A 266 -5.14 6.64 8.19
CA ALA A 266 -3.71 6.66 8.44
C ALA A 266 -2.97 6.90 7.12
N LEU A 267 -1.81 7.54 7.19
CA LEU A 267 -0.98 7.89 6.04
C LEU A 267 0.42 7.32 6.24
N ASP A 268 1.09 6.93 5.17
CA ASP A 268 2.52 6.73 5.24
C ASP A 268 3.29 8.05 5.09
N ALA A 269 4.59 8.01 5.36
CA ALA A 269 5.48 9.15 5.26
C ALA A 269 6.38 9.11 4.01
N VAL A 270 5.97 8.40 2.94
CA VAL A 270 6.67 8.43 1.64
C VAL A 270 6.34 9.74 0.93
N LEU A 271 6.93 10.84 1.40
CA LEU A 271 6.56 12.22 1.08
C LEU A 271 7.70 13.09 0.56
N TYR A 272 8.94 12.55 0.55
CA TYR A 272 10.15 13.17 -0.03
C TYR A 272 10.44 14.60 0.47
N GLY A 273 10.12 14.89 1.74
CA GLY A 273 10.51 16.15 2.33
C GLY A 273 9.71 16.59 3.57
N PRO A 274 10.24 17.56 4.33
CA PRO A 274 9.68 17.99 5.60
C PRO A 274 8.36 18.76 5.47
N GLY A 275 8.16 19.51 4.38
CA GLY A 275 6.93 20.30 4.17
C GLY A 275 5.68 19.42 4.03
N PRO A 276 5.66 18.46 3.09
CA PRO A 276 4.55 17.50 2.96
C PRO A 276 4.32 16.67 4.22
N LEU A 277 5.39 16.23 4.92
CA LEU A 277 5.26 15.50 6.17
C LEU A 277 4.57 16.34 7.27
N ARG A 278 4.95 17.61 7.42
CA ARG A 278 4.29 18.51 8.36
C ARG A 278 2.79 18.61 8.06
N ASN A 279 2.44 18.84 6.79
CA ASN A 279 1.04 18.90 6.37
C ASN A 279 0.26 17.61 6.69
N ALA A 280 0.85 16.44 6.47
CA ALA A 280 0.23 15.16 6.82
C ALA A 280 0.00 15.02 8.33
N VAL A 281 1.01 15.37 9.14
CA VAL A 281 0.91 15.30 10.61
C VAL A 281 -0.09 16.32 11.16
N ASP A 282 -0.11 17.54 10.64
CA ASP A 282 -1.07 18.56 11.04
C ASP A 282 -2.53 18.14 10.74
N LEU A 283 -2.72 17.35 9.69
CA LEU A 283 -4.03 16.93 9.23
C LEU A 283 -4.60 15.72 10.00
N VAL A 284 -3.79 14.67 10.19
CA VAL A 284 -4.27 13.41 10.78
C VAL A 284 -3.68 13.10 12.15
N GLY A 285 -2.69 13.88 12.61
CA GLY A 285 -1.96 13.65 13.85
C GLY A 285 -0.83 12.61 13.72
N ALA A 286 0.21 12.76 14.54
CA ALA A 286 1.40 11.90 14.51
C ALA A 286 1.09 10.40 14.77
N SER A 287 0.01 10.08 15.48
CA SER A 287 -0.43 8.70 15.74
C SER A 287 -1.04 8.00 14.52
N ARG A 288 -1.19 8.71 13.41
CA ARG A 288 -1.76 8.20 12.15
C ARG A 288 -0.84 8.42 10.94
N VAL A 289 0.36 8.95 11.16
CA VAL A 289 1.41 9.02 10.14
C VAL A 289 2.46 7.97 10.50
N MET A 290 2.88 7.15 9.53
CA MET A 290 3.79 6.03 9.75
C MET A 290 4.93 6.09 8.75
N PHE A 291 6.15 5.85 9.19
CA PHE A 291 7.33 5.79 8.32
C PHE A 291 7.16 4.71 7.25
N GLY A 292 7.61 5.01 6.03
CA GLY A 292 7.60 4.12 4.88
C GLY A 292 8.71 4.48 3.89
N THR A 293 9.15 3.53 3.07
CA THR A 293 10.27 3.72 2.15
C THR A 293 9.95 3.54 0.68
N ASP A 294 8.94 2.76 0.35
CA ASP A 294 8.61 2.30 -1.01
C ASP A 294 9.71 1.39 -1.63
N HIS A 295 10.51 0.73 -0.78
CA HIS A 295 11.54 -0.23 -1.23
C HIS A 295 10.89 -1.50 -1.83
N PRO A 296 11.32 -2.02 -3.00
CA PRO A 296 12.66 -1.87 -3.61
C PRO A 296 12.71 -0.88 -4.79
N PHE A 297 11.73 -0.03 -4.95
CA PHE A 297 11.72 0.87 -6.10
C PHE A 297 12.86 1.90 -6.05
N ALA A 298 13.28 2.39 -7.23
CA ALA A 298 14.42 3.31 -7.36
C ALA A 298 14.23 4.67 -6.62
N VAL A 299 12.99 4.97 -6.25
CA VAL A 299 12.62 6.17 -5.50
C VAL A 299 12.67 5.97 -3.98
N ALA A 300 12.96 4.75 -3.51
CA ALA A 300 13.04 4.45 -2.08
C ALA A 300 14.10 5.31 -1.39
N ASP A 301 13.71 6.03 -0.33
CA ASP A 301 14.61 6.96 0.37
C ASP A 301 14.40 6.89 1.89
N ALA A 302 14.93 5.84 2.52
CA ALA A 302 14.87 5.70 3.98
C ALA A 302 15.63 6.82 4.71
N PRO A 303 16.87 7.19 4.33
CA PRO A 303 17.60 8.28 4.99
C PRO A 303 16.88 9.62 4.88
N GLY A 304 16.38 9.99 3.71
CA GLY A 304 15.65 11.24 3.50
C GLY A 304 14.32 11.29 4.27
N GLY A 305 13.58 10.17 4.30
CA GLY A 305 12.37 10.03 5.12
C GLY A 305 12.64 10.22 6.61
N MET A 306 13.69 9.56 7.14
CA MET A 306 14.11 9.75 8.54
C MET A 306 14.56 11.17 8.84
N ALA A 307 15.35 11.76 7.95
CA ALA A 307 15.80 13.15 8.11
C ALA A 307 14.62 14.14 8.13
N ALA A 308 13.61 13.93 7.27
CA ALA A 308 12.40 14.74 7.27
C ALA A 308 11.61 14.60 8.59
N ILE A 309 11.49 13.38 9.12
CA ILE A 309 10.83 13.13 10.42
C ILE A 309 11.58 13.86 11.54
N ASP A 310 12.92 13.78 11.58
CA ASP A 310 13.73 14.42 12.61
C ASP A 310 13.69 15.94 12.53
N GLN A 311 13.56 16.50 11.32
CA GLN A 311 13.43 17.93 11.11
C GLN A 311 12.06 18.48 11.52
N VAL A 312 11.00 17.69 11.36
CA VAL A 312 9.60 18.13 11.57
C VAL A 312 9.13 17.86 12.99
N LEU A 313 9.58 16.75 13.60
CA LEU A 313 9.02 16.19 14.82
C LEU A 313 10.07 15.98 15.91
N ASP A 314 9.63 16.08 17.15
CA ASP A 314 10.42 15.76 18.33
C ASP A 314 9.69 14.82 19.29
N GLY A 315 10.36 14.40 20.35
CA GLY A 315 9.79 13.68 21.48
C GLY A 315 8.91 12.49 21.06
N GLU A 316 7.68 12.48 21.60
CA GLU A 316 6.71 11.41 21.37
C GLU A 316 6.23 11.38 19.91
N ALA A 317 5.99 12.52 19.29
CA ALA A 317 5.51 12.60 17.91
C ALA A 317 6.48 11.94 16.94
N ARG A 318 7.78 12.19 17.10
CA ARG A 318 8.84 11.53 16.32
C ARG A 318 8.85 10.01 16.54
N SER A 319 8.73 9.56 17.79
CA SER A 319 8.72 8.13 18.14
C SER A 319 7.49 7.43 17.56
N LEU A 320 6.33 8.09 17.55
CA LEU A 320 5.12 7.58 16.91
C LEU A 320 5.32 7.39 15.41
N VAL A 321 5.75 8.44 14.69
CA VAL A 321 5.87 8.38 13.23
C VAL A 321 6.94 7.38 12.79
N ARG A 322 8.06 7.26 13.52
CA ARG A 322 9.11 6.28 13.20
C ARG A 322 8.66 4.83 13.31
N GLY A 323 7.69 4.51 14.18
CA GLY A 323 7.23 3.12 14.30
C GLY A 323 6.14 2.89 15.34
N GLY A 324 6.03 3.70 16.39
CA GLY A 324 5.03 3.50 17.43
C GLY A 324 3.60 3.48 16.90
N ALA A 325 3.28 4.35 15.93
CA ALA A 325 1.99 4.38 15.26
C ALA A 325 1.75 3.10 14.46
N ALA A 326 2.75 2.61 13.75
CA ALA A 326 2.66 1.37 12.97
C ALA A 326 2.39 0.15 13.86
N VAL A 327 3.16 0.00 14.94
CA VAL A 327 2.97 -1.10 15.92
C VAL A 327 1.53 -1.10 16.44
N ALA A 328 1.01 0.05 16.86
CA ALA A 328 -0.35 0.17 17.38
C ALA A 328 -1.43 -0.03 16.29
N TYR A 329 -1.17 0.50 15.09
CA TYR A 329 -2.14 0.46 14.00
C TYR A 329 -2.25 -0.93 13.37
N PHE A 330 -1.17 -1.62 13.12
CA PHE A 330 -1.17 -2.97 12.56
C PHE A 330 -1.24 -4.08 13.62
N GLY A 331 -1.00 -3.77 14.90
CA GLY A 331 -0.91 -4.78 15.95
C GLY A 331 0.33 -5.67 15.79
N LEU A 332 1.45 -5.06 15.40
CA LEU A 332 2.65 -5.80 15.02
C LEU A 332 3.27 -6.57 16.19
N PRO A 333 3.86 -7.76 15.93
CA PRO A 333 4.54 -8.53 16.95
C PRO A 333 5.84 -7.84 17.39
N ALA A 334 6.30 -8.14 18.58
CA ALA A 334 7.64 -7.76 18.98
C ALA A 334 8.67 -8.50 18.11
N VAL A 335 9.68 -7.77 17.62
CA VAL A 335 10.82 -8.40 16.95
C VAL A 335 11.59 -9.23 17.98
N THR A 336 11.67 -10.53 17.76
CA THR A 336 12.52 -11.41 18.57
C THR A 336 13.97 -11.22 18.10
N ALA A 337 14.89 -10.94 19.03
CA ALA A 337 16.30 -10.90 18.71
C ALA A 337 16.67 -12.24 18.05
N GLY A 338 16.82 -12.24 16.73
CA GLY A 338 17.26 -13.42 16.01
C GLY A 338 18.61 -13.85 16.57
N SER A 339 18.77 -15.12 16.86
CA SER A 339 20.10 -15.70 17.01
C SER A 339 20.86 -15.34 15.72
N ALA A 340 21.79 -14.40 15.82
CA ALA A 340 22.77 -14.23 14.76
C ALA A 340 23.29 -15.64 14.43
N ALA A 341 23.01 -16.09 13.21
CA ALA A 341 23.55 -17.34 12.73
C ALA A 341 25.08 -17.20 12.82
N ALA A 342 25.68 -17.98 13.70
CA ALA A 342 27.12 -18.09 13.89
C ALA A 342 27.79 -18.70 12.65
#